data_380153986cfc2150849f32abf83005f0
#
_entry.id   380153986cfc2150849f32abf83005f0
#
_cell.length_a   1.000
_cell.length_b   1.000
_cell.length_c   1.000
_cell.angle_alpha   90.00
_cell.angle_beta   90.00
_cell.angle_gamma   90.00
#
_symmetry.space_group_name_H-M   'P 1'
#
loop_
_entity.id
_entity.type
_entity.pdbx_description
1 polymer ?
#
loop_
_entity_poly.entity_id
_entity_poly.type
_entity_poly.pdbx_seq_one_letter_code
_entity_poly.pdbx_strand_id
1 'polypeptide(L)'
;MLTPATGLRPSQSRALRLFSEAADASAETLRGIGFAALAAQGESATRFRESVGLVLGPGSGTWPAGSLSIVTVDAYTGERLVLTSAAGVSAARAVAASASVPGLFDPQPVHDRKCMDGGVSGSGTHSDIVAGAGRAVVISLGASNPPEKAWGTLSAGSFAREMQALAGAGTQAVARGPRKVDSATLMSPKSVPGALAMGDEQAHEDAATIGEFWR
;
A
#
# COMPACT_ATOMS: atom_id res chain seq x y z
N MET A 1 -4.22 4.98 -15.43
CA MET A 1 -3.99 6.42 -15.21
C MET A 1 -5.03 6.85 -14.20
N LEU A 2 -4.64 7.19 -12.96
CA LEU A 2 -5.57 7.75 -11.98
C LEU A 2 -6.02 9.10 -12.52
N THR A 3 -7.30 9.24 -12.83
CA THR A 3 -7.88 10.53 -13.19
C THR A 3 -7.75 11.42 -11.94
N PRO A 4 -7.07 12.59 -12.01
CA PRO A 4 -6.99 13.45 -10.86
C PRO A 4 -8.40 13.82 -10.42
N ALA A 5 -8.67 13.67 -9.12
CA ALA A 5 -9.93 14.12 -8.54
C ALA A 5 -10.11 15.60 -8.93
N THR A 6 -11.23 15.93 -9.53
CA THR A 6 -11.58 17.32 -9.88
C THR A 6 -11.54 18.14 -8.60
N GLY A 7 -10.63 19.10 -8.52
CA GLY A 7 -10.49 19.98 -7.35
C GLY A 7 -9.16 19.91 -6.62
N LEU A 8 -8.18 19.11 -7.08
CA LEU A 8 -6.84 19.14 -6.49
C LEU A 8 -6.13 20.47 -6.76
N ARG A 9 -5.45 20.98 -5.75
CA ARG A 9 -4.57 22.14 -5.90
C ARG A 9 -3.37 21.81 -6.80
N PRO A 10 -2.73 22.78 -7.44
CA PRO A 10 -1.56 22.51 -8.31
C PRO A 10 -0.43 21.73 -7.62
N SER A 11 -0.15 22.01 -6.35
CA SER A 11 0.87 21.28 -5.57
C SER A 11 0.50 19.81 -5.35
N GLN A 12 -0.77 19.53 -5.07
CA GLN A 12 -1.29 18.17 -4.91
C GLN A 12 -1.19 17.38 -6.22
N SER A 13 -1.67 18.00 -7.31
CA SER A 13 -1.59 17.39 -8.65
C SER A 13 -0.15 17.12 -9.06
N ARG A 14 0.79 18.01 -8.71
CA ARG A 14 2.22 17.81 -8.97
C ARG A 14 2.78 16.60 -8.21
N ALA A 15 2.50 16.50 -6.90
CA ALA A 15 3.01 15.39 -6.09
C ALA A 15 2.43 14.04 -6.56
N LEU A 16 1.12 13.99 -6.82
CA LEU A 16 0.47 12.79 -7.33
C LEU A 16 1.04 12.38 -8.70
N ARG A 17 1.30 13.34 -9.59
CA ARG A 17 1.89 13.08 -10.90
C ARG A 17 3.30 12.56 -10.78
N LEU A 18 4.16 13.17 -9.95
CA LEU A 18 5.52 12.68 -9.72
C LEU A 18 5.54 11.24 -9.22
N PHE A 19 4.57 10.86 -8.39
CA PHE A 19 4.41 9.47 -7.97
C PHE A 19 3.90 8.58 -9.11
N SER A 20 2.80 8.95 -9.78
CA SER A 20 2.15 8.10 -10.78
C SER A 20 2.95 7.92 -12.08
N GLU A 21 3.82 8.87 -12.41
CA GLU A 21 4.68 8.87 -13.61
C GLU A 21 6.14 8.51 -13.30
N ALA A 22 6.44 8.10 -12.07
CA ALA A 22 7.79 7.70 -11.68
C ALA A 22 8.27 6.53 -12.54
N ALA A 23 9.52 6.59 -13.00
CA ALA A 23 10.11 5.55 -13.83
C ALA A 23 10.74 4.41 -13.02
N ASP A 24 11.07 4.68 -11.75
CA ASP A 24 11.75 3.74 -10.86
C ASP A 24 11.51 4.10 -9.38
N ALA A 25 12.08 3.30 -8.49
CA ALA A 25 12.11 3.52 -7.04
C ALA A 25 13.53 3.84 -6.55
N SER A 26 14.33 4.56 -7.34
CA SER A 26 15.64 5.02 -6.88
C SER A 26 15.51 5.99 -5.70
N ALA A 27 16.54 6.07 -4.87
CA ALA A 27 16.54 6.97 -3.72
C ALA A 27 16.32 8.44 -4.12
N GLU A 28 16.76 8.83 -5.30
CA GLU A 28 16.55 10.17 -5.85
C GLU A 28 15.07 10.39 -6.21
N THR A 29 14.47 9.44 -6.94
CA THR A 29 13.04 9.48 -7.29
C THR A 29 12.17 9.51 -6.04
N LEU A 30 12.44 8.66 -5.06
CA LEU A 30 11.67 8.59 -3.81
C LEU A 30 11.76 9.89 -3.00
N ARG A 31 12.95 10.50 -2.90
CA ARG A 31 13.12 11.81 -2.26
C ARG A 31 12.38 12.91 -3.01
N GLY A 32 12.43 12.91 -4.34
CA GLY A 32 11.70 13.86 -5.18
C GLY A 32 10.18 13.79 -4.94
N ILE A 33 9.62 12.59 -4.89
CA ILE A 33 8.21 12.35 -4.54
C ILE A 33 7.93 12.83 -3.11
N GLY A 34 8.79 12.48 -2.16
CA GLY A 34 8.67 12.86 -0.74
C GLY A 34 8.65 14.38 -0.54
N PHE A 35 9.58 15.11 -1.15
CA PHE A 35 9.59 16.58 -1.08
C PHE A 35 8.36 17.20 -1.72
N ALA A 36 7.85 16.63 -2.81
CA ALA A 36 6.61 17.09 -3.42
C ALA A 36 5.40 16.81 -2.52
N ALA A 37 5.37 15.66 -1.84
CA ALA A 37 4.33 15.32 -0.87
C ALA A 37 4.33 16.26 0.34
N LEU A 38 5.52 16.61 0.86
CA LEU A 38 5.69 17.55 1.97
C LEU A 38 5.27 18.99 1.58
N ALA A 39 5.51 19.38 0.32
CA ALA A 39 5.13 20.69 -0.20
C ALA A 39 3.66 20.76 -0.66
N ALA A 40 3.01 19.62 -0.85
CA ALA A 40 1.61 19.54 -1.20
C ALA A 40 0.76 19.91 0.02
N GLN A 41 -0.30 20.68 -0.20
CA GLN A 41 -1.28 20.95 0.84
C GLN A 41 -2.41 19.91 0.71
N GLY A 42 -2.13 18.69 1.09
CA GLY A 42 -3.07 17.58 1.12
C GLY A 42 -4.09 17.69 2.25
N GLU A 43 -4.85 16.64 2.48
CA GLU A 43 -5.62 16.51 3.70
C GLU A 43 -4.67 16.35 4.89
N SER A 44 -4.96 17.08 5.98
CA SER A 44 -4.03 17.12 7.11
C SER A 44 -3.80 15.74 7.72
N ALA A 45 -2.56 15.47 8.11
CA ALA A 45 -2.15 14.21 8.74
C ALA A 45 -3.05 13.84 9.94
N THR A 46 -3.48 14.82 10.73
CA THR A 46 -4.36 14.58 11.88
C THR A 46 -5.76 14.11 11.45
N ARG A 47 -6.40 14.81 10.51
CA ARG A 47 -7.74 14.41 10.04
C ARG A 47 -7.72 13.05 9.37
N PHE A 48 -6.73 12.80 8.54
CA PHE A 48 -6.62 11.50 7.87
C PHE A 48 -6.42 10.36 8.89
N ARG A 49 -5.55 10.53 9.89
CA ARG A 49 -5.39 9.55 10.97
C ARG A 49 -6.68 9.33 11.76
N GLU A 50 -7.45 10.38 12.05
CA GLU A 50 -8.74 10.26 12.72
C GLU A 50 -9.73 9.46 11.88
N SER A 51 -9.81 9.73 10.56
CA SER A 51 -10.63 8.96 9.62
C SER A 51 -10.24 7.49 9.58
N VAL A 52 -8.93 7.19 9.55
CA VAL A 52 -8.42 5.81 9.65
C VAL A 52 -8.82 5.17 10.99
N GLY A 53 -8.70 5.92 12.08
CA GLY A 53 -9.12 5.45 13.41
C GLY A 53 -10.60 5.07 13.47
N LEU A 54 -11.47 5.84 12.83
CA LEU A 54 -12.91 5.52 12.73
C LEU A 54 -13.15 4.22 11.94
N VAL A 55 -12.44 4.02 10.84
CA VAL A 55 -12.57 2.80 10.02
C VAL A 55 -12.07 1.57 10.78
N LEU A 56 -10.96 1.69 11.51
CA LEU A 56 -10.41 0.59 12.32
C LEU A 56 -11.24 0.30 13.57
N GLY A 57 -12.08 1.23 13.98
CA GLY A 57 -12.98 1.07 15.11
C GLY A 57 -12.32 1.14 16.49
N PRO A 58 -13.06 0.69 17.54
CA PRO A 58 -12.55 0.67 18.91
C PRO A 58 -11.26 -0.14 19.01
N GLY A 59 -10.25 0.43 19.65
CA GLY A 59 -8.93 -0.21 19.76
C GLY A 59 -7.91 0.18 18.68
N SER A 60 -8.25 1.08 17.75
CA SER A 60 -7.34 1.60 16.71
C SER A 60 -6.05 2.25 17.27
N GLY A 61 -6.04 2.59 18.57
CA GLY A 61 -4.86 3.07 19.29
C GLY A 61 -3.83 1.97 19.59
N THR A 62 -4.25 0.71 19.61
CA THR A 62 -3.42 -0.46 19.97
C THR A 62 -3.13 -1.32 18.75
N TRP A 63 -2.00 -2.01 18.80
CA TRP A 63 -1.67 -3.02 17.80
C TRP A 63 -2.43 -4.32 18.13
N PRO A 64 -2.88 -5.07 17.11
CA PRO A 64 -3.54 -6.36 17.33
C PRO A 64 -2.58 -7.34 17.99
N ALA A 65 -3.13 -8.33 18.69
CA ALA A 65 -2.36 -9.46 19.15
C ALA A 65 -1.82 -10.25 17.94
N GLY A 66 -0.54 -10.58 17.96
CA GLY A 66 0.14 -11.24 16.86
C GLY A 66 1.06 -10.32 16.06
N SER A 67 1.67 -10.88 15.03
CA SER A 67 2.65 -10.16 14.21
C SER A 67 1.94 -9.39 13.10
N LEU A 68 1.98 -8.07 13.18
CA LEU A 68 1.55 -7.18 12.11
C LEU A 68 2.72 -6.26 11.75
N SER A 69 3.04 -6.20 10.45
CA SER A 69 4.02 -5.29 9.89
C SER A 69 3.32 -4.36 8.90
N ILE A 70 3.58 -3.07 9.00
CA ILE A 70 3.01 -2.03 8.16
C ILE A 70 4.15 -1.27 7.49
N VAL A 71 4.12 -1.20 6.16
CA VAL A 71 5.21 -0.56 5.40
C VAL A 71 4.86 0.88 5.10
N THR A 72 5.85 1.75 5.23
CA THR A 72 5.76 3.17 4.87
C THR A 72 7.12 3.64 4.34
N VAL A 73 7.17 4.85 3.77
CA VAL A 73 8.39 5.44 3.23
C VAL A 73 8.61 6.81 3.86
N ASP A 74 9.83 7.06 4.33
CA ASP A 74 10.23 8.38 4.83
C ASP A 74 10.31 9.39 3.67
N ALA A 75 9.53 10.46 3.74
CA ALA A 75 9.43 11.47 2.70
C ALA A 75 10.71 12.31 2.55
N TYR A 76 11.58 12.38 3.56
CA TYR A 76 12.84 13.11 3.46
C TYR A 76 13.94 12.29 2.82
N THR A 77 14.01 11.01 3.13
CA THR A 77 15.13 10.15 2.74
C THR A 77 14.80 9.19 1.62
N GLY A 78 13.51 8.87 1.42
CA GLY A 78 13.07 7.78 0.54
C GLY A 78 13.28 6.39 1.16
N GLU A 79 13.72 6.31 2.42
CA GLU A 79 13.94 5.05 3.12
C GLU A 79 12.60 4.33 3.38
N ARG A 80 12.52 3.05 3.02
CA ARG A 80 11.41 2.19 3.39
C ARG A 80 11.51 1.79 4.86
N LEU A 81 10.42 1.94 5.58
CA LEU A 81 10.31 1.58 6.99
C LEU A 81 9.27 0.48 7.18
N VAL A 82 9.54 -0.46 8.07
CA VAL A 82 8.60 -1.48 8.50
C VAL A 82 8.21 -1.19 9.94
N LEU A 83 6.98 -0.76 10.15
CA LEU A 83 6.42 -0.44 11.46
C LEU A 83 5.75 -1.68 12.05
N THR A 84 6.05 -1.96 13.31
CA THR A 84 5.46 -3.05 14.09
C THR A 84 4.95 -2.49 15.42
N SER A 85 4.42 -3.33 16.29
CA SER A 85 4.03 -2.94 17.66
C SER A 85 5.17 -2.30 18.46
N ALA A 86 6.42 -2.61 18.12
CA ALA A 86 7.61 -2.02 18.73
C ALA A 86 7.93 -0.61 18.22
N ALA A 87 7.22 -0.12 17.19
CA ALA A 87 7.49 1.20 16.60
C ALA A 87 7.11 2.38 17.50
N GLY A 88 6.47 2.17 18.66
CA GLY A 88 6.13 3.25 19.60
C GLY A 88 5.07 4.24 19.10
N VAL A 89 4.34 3.90 18.03
CA VAL A 89 3.20 4.67 17.50
C VAL A 89 1.95 3.81 17.50
N SER A 90 0.77 4.42 17.49
CA SER A 90 -0.50 3.68 17.42
C SER A 90 -0.66 2.97 16.08
N ALA A 91 -1.42 1.86 16.06
CA ALA A 91 -1.76 1.15 14.82
C ALA A 91 -2.44 2.09 13.80
N ALA A 92 -3.38 2.93 14.24
CA ALA A 92 -4.03 3.91 13.37
C ALA A 92 -3.02 4.87 12.71
N ARG A 93 -1.97 5.30 13.43
CA ARG A 93 -0.93 6.15 12.86
C ARG A 93 -0.08 5.39 11.84
N ALA A 94 0.27 4.15 12.13
CA ALA A 94 1.03 3.32 11.19
C ALA A 94 0.23 3.06 9.91
N VAL A 95 -1.05 2.72 10.02
CA VAL A 95 -1.95 2.54 8.87
C VAL A 95 -2.10 3.85 8.09
N ALA A 96 -2.34 4.98 8.77
CA ALA A 96 -2.42 6.28 8.10
C ALA A 96 -1.11 6.63 7.37
N ALA A 97 0.06 6.34 7.96
CA ALA A 97 1.35 6.53 7.30
C ALA A 97 1.47 5.70 6.03
N SER A 98 1.11 4.41 6.12
CA SER A 98 1.13 3.47 4.99
C SER A 98 0.15 3.81 3.86
N ALA A 99 -0.89 4.59 4.14
CA ALA A 99 -1.91 5.00 3.18
C ALA A 99 -1.84 6.51 2.84
N SER A 100 -0.80 7.22 3.25
CA SER A 100 -0.61 8.64 2.94
C SER A 100 -0.07 8.84 1.52
N VAL A 101 -0.97 8.70 0.53
CA VAL A 101 -0.66 8.85 -0.90
C VAL A 101 -0.16 10.27 -1.18
N PRO A 102 1.03 10.42 -1.83
CA PRO A 102 1.61 11.70 -2.18
C PRO A 102 0.64 12.63 -2.91
N GLY A 103 0.44 13.82 -2.37
CA GLY A 103 -0.47 14.84 -2.92
C GLY A 103 -1.93 14.72 -2.46
N LEU A 104 -2.39 13.56 -1.97
CA LEU A 104 -3.73 13.42 -1.42
C LEU A 104 -3.75 13.70 0.08
N PHE A 105 -2.81 13.13 0.81
CA PHE A 105 -2.70 13.24 2.26
C PHE A 105 -1.31 13.77 2.65
N ASP A 106 -1.26 14.57 3.70
CA ASP A 106 0.00 15.01 4.26
C ASP A 106 0.75 13.81 4.86
N PRO A 107 2.08 13.69 4.66
CA PRO A 107 2.88 12.64 5.28
C PRO A 107 2.72 12.60 6.80
N GLN A 108 2.49 11.42 7.36
CA GLN A 108 2.26 11.23 8.79
C GLN A 108 3.55 11.41 9.60
N PRO A 109 3.48 12.08 10.76
CA PRO A 109 4.62 12.12 11.68
C PRO A 109 4.78 10.75 12.36
N VAL A 110 5.95 10.16 12.21
CA VAL A 110 6.42 8.95 12.92
C VAL A 110 7.76 9.30 13.54
N HIS A 111 7.75 9.63 14.84
CA HIS A 111 8.88 10.19 15.57
C HIS A 111 9.40 11.47 14.89
N ASP A 112 10.67 11.50 14.52
CA ASP A 112 11.35 12.60 13.81
C ASP A 112 11.18 12.55 12.28
N ARG A 113 10.43 11.57 11.76
CA ARG A 113 10.22 11.34 10.33
C ARG A 113 8.84 11.82 9.87
N LYS A 114 8.72 12.02 8.56
CA LYS A 114 7.45 12.23 7.87
C LYS A 114 7.25 11.09 6.88
N CYS A 115 6.25 10.26 7.15
CA CYS A 115 6.05 9.01 6.42
C CYS A 115 4.89 9.10 5.43
N MET A 116 5.14 8.63 4.22
CA MET A 116 4.18 8.53 3.12
C MET A 116 3.90 7.07 2.77
N ASP A 117 2.98 6.85 1.85
CA ASP A 117 2.48 5.56 1.40
C ASP A 117 3.57 4.53 1.13
N GLY A 118 3.39 3.32 1.64
CA GLY A 118 4.33 2.20 1.45
C GLY A 118 4.50 1.78 -0.02
N GLY A 119 3.44 1.93 -0.83
CA GLY A 119 3.46 1.63 -2.25
C GLY A 119 4.43 2.51 -3.07
N VAL A 120 4.90 3.62 -2.49
CA VAL A 120 5.94 4.45 -3.10
C VAL A 120 7.29 3.73 -3.19
N SER A 121 7.54 2.73 -2.35
CA SER A 121 8.84 2.02 -2.25
C SER A 121 9.22 1.16 -3.47
N GLY A 122 8.35 1.01 -4.46
CA GLY A 122 8.60 0.16 -5.63
C GLY A 122 8.27 -1.32 -5.42
N SER A 123 7.72 -1.70 -4.27
CA SER A 123 7.18 -3.03 -4.00
C SER A 123 5.65 -2.99 -4.00
N GLY A 124 5.03 -3.96 -4.67
CA GLY A 124 3.57 -4.09 -4.72
C GLY A 124 2.99 -4.96 -3.61
N THR A 125 3.82 -5.79 -2.96
CA THR A 125 3.37 -6.75 -1.95
C THR A 125 4.13 -6.66 -0.64
N HIS A 126 5.35 -6.11 -0.65
CA HIS A 126 6.28 -6.15 0.49
C HIS A 126 6.51 -7.57 1.04
N SER A 127 6.42 -8.56 0.17
CA SER A 127 6.47 -9.98 0.54
C SER A 127 7.82 -10.42 1.10
N ASP A 128 8.88 -9.65 0.87
CA ASP A 128 10.19 -9.84 1.49
C ASP A 128 10.15 -9.90 3.03
N ILE A 129 9.15 -9.26 3.65
CA ILE A 129 8.96 -9.28 5.12
C ILE A 129 8.65 -10.70 5.63
N VAL A 130 8.03 -11.52 4.80
CA VAL A 130 7.67 -12.91 5.14
C VAL A 130 8.55 -13.94 4.44
N ALA A 131 9.65 -13.51 3.83
CA ALA A 131 10.62 -14.42 3.23
C ALA A 131 11.22 -15.36 4.28
N GLY A 132 11.27 -16.65 3.96
CA GLY A 132 11.70 -17.71 4.90
C GLY A 132 10.56 -18.27 5.78
N ALA A 133 9.35 -17.73 5.72
CA ALA A 133 8.18 -18.38 6.31
C ALA A 133 7.87 -19.69 5.57
N GLY A 134 7.31 -20.69 6.26
CA GLY A 134 6.93 -21.96 5.61
C GLY A 134 5.89 -21.75 4.51
N ARG A 135 4.87 -20.94 4.78
CA ARG A 135 3.77 -20.63 3.84
C ARG A 135 3.38 -19.15 3.90
N ALA A 136 2.93 -18.62 2.76
CA ALA A 136 2.39 -17.26 2.65
C ALA A 136 1.18 -17.22 1.72
N VAL A 137 0.14 -16.49 2.11
CA VAL A 137 -0.96 -16.09 1.21
C VAL A 137 -0.75 -14.63 0.87
N VAL A 138 -0.55 -14.34 -0.40
CA VAL A 138 -0.32 -12.98 -0.91
C VAL A 138 -1.60 -12.47 -1.57
N ILE A 139 -2.21 -11.46 -0.98
CA ILE A 139 -3.40 -10.82 -1.55
C ILE A 139 -2.98 -9.50 -2.17
N SER A 140 -3.10 -9.39 -3.49
CA SER A 140 -2.64 -8.22 -4.24
C SER A 140 -3.51 -7.91 -5.43
N LEU A 141 -3.75 -6.62 -5.68
CA LEU A 141 -4.42 -6.17 -6.90
C LEU A 141 -3.65 -6.58 -8.17
N GLY A 142 -2.32 -6.70 -8.08
CA GLY A 142 -1.46 -7.12 -9.19
C GLY A 142 -1.44 -8.63 -9.46
N ALA A 143 -2.04 -9.45 -8.60
CA ALA A 143 -2.00 -10.91 -8.76
C ALA A 143 -2.87 -11.42 -9.92
N SER A 144 -4.03 -10.80 -10.14
CA SER A 144 -4.99 -11.23 -11.17
C SER A 144 -4.84 -10.50 -12.50
N ASN A 145 -4.27 -9.32 -12.47
CA ASN A 145 -4.08 -8.48 -13.65
C ASN A 145 -2.79 -7.68 -13.49
N PRO A 146 -1.62 -8.36 -13.62
CA PRO A 146 -0.35 -7.66 -13.50
C PRO A 146 -0.32 -6.53 -14.54
N PRO A 147 0.00 -5.31 -14.13
CA PRO A 147 0.04 -4.20 -15.04
C PRO A 147 1.07 -4.49 -16.15
N GLU A 148 0.65 -4.43 -17.41
CA GLU A 148 1.52 -4.59 -18.56
C GLU A 148 2.58 -3.48 -18.63
N LYS A 149 2.30 -2.35 -17.99
CA LYS A 149 3.19 -1.19 -17.88
C LYS A 149 3.49 -0.91 -16.42
N ALA A 150 4.67 -0.39 -16.17
CA ALA A 150 5.03 0.19 -14.88
C ALA A 150 3.98 1.23 -14.45
N TRP A 151 3.62 1.22 -13.18
CA TRP A 151 2.71 2.18 -12.60
C TRP A 151 3.33 2.79 -11.35
N GLY A 152 3.50 4.09 -11.37
CA GLY A 152 4.24 4.77 -10.32
C GLY A 152 5.66 4.19 -10.23
N THR A 153 6.12 3.95 -9.03
CA THR A 153 7.43 3.34 -8.75
C THR A 153 7.48 1.83 -9.01
N LEU A 154 6.34 1.19 -9.30
CA LEU A 154 6.28 -0.24 -9.60
C LEU A 154 6.77 -0.51 -11.03
N SER A 155 7.84 -1.26 -11.18
CA SER A 155 8.31 -1.69 -12.50
C SER A 155 7.47 -2.84 -13.06
N ALA A 156 7.40 -2.94 -14.38
CA ALA A 156 6.73 -4.07 -15.03
C ALA A 156 7.29 -5.40 -14.51
N GLY A 157 6.41 -6.35 -14.22
CA GLY A 157 6.77 -7.67 -13.69
C GLY A 157 7.27 -7.68 -12.23
N SER A 158 7.15 -6.59 -11.47
CA SER A 158 7.55 -6.53 -10.05
C SER A 158 6.88 -7.63 -9.23
N PHE A 159 5.58 -7.86 -9.41
CA PHE A 159 4.85 -8.91 -8.72
C PHE A 159 5.44 -10.30 -8.96
N ALA A 160 5.74 -10.65 -10.21
CA ALA A 160 6.33 -11.95 -10.53
C ALA A 160 7.72 -12.13 -9.89
N ARG A 161 8.55 -11.07 -9.90
CA ARG A 161 9.85 -11.09 -9.22
C ARG A 161 9.74 -11.23 -7.72
N GLU A 162 8.77 -10.58 -7.08
CA GLU A 162 8.52 -10.69 -5.65
C GLU A 162 8.08 -12.13 -5.28
N MET A 163 7.19 -12.74 -6.07
CA MET A 163 6.79 -14.13 -5.87
C MET A 163 7.95 -15.12 -6.08
N GLN A 164 8.80 -14.88 -7.08
CA GLN A 164 9.99 -15.68 -7.31
C GLN A 164 11.01 -15.54 -6.19
N ALA A 165 11.17 -14.34 -5.62
CA ALA A 165 12.04 -14.12 -4.46
C ALA A 165 11.55 -14.86 -3.22
N LEU A 166 10.23 -14.90 -2.97
CA LEU A 166 9.65 -15.72 -1.90
C LEU A 166 9.97 -17.21 -2.08
N ALA A 167 9.76 -17.74 -3.28
CA ALA A 167 10.07 -19.13 -3.59
C ALA A 167 11.57 -19.43 -3.43
N GLY A 168 12.43 -18.51 -3.87
CA GLY A 168 13.88 -18.60 -3.70
C GLY A 168 14.32 -18.57 -2.23
N ALA A 169 13.55 -17.95 -1.34
CA ALA A 169 13.76 -17.95 0.10
C ALA A 169 13.14 -19.18 0.81
N GLY A 170 12.60 -20.15 0.06
CA GLY A 170 11.99 -21.36 0.62
C GLY A 170 10.55 -21.19 1.11
N THR A 171 9.92 -20.05 0.84
CA THR A 171 8.53 -19.78 1.21
C THR A 171 7.59 -20.33 0.14
N GLN A 172 6.71 -21.26 0.51
CA GLN A 172 5.60 -21.65 -0.35
C GLN A 172 4.56 -20.52 -0.34
N ALA A 173 4.19 -20.05 -1.52
CA ALA A 173 3.27 -18.92 -1.59
C ALA A 173 2.13 -19.18 -2.60
N VAL A 174 0.93 -18.77 -2.21
CA VAL A 174 -0.23 -18.69 -3.10
C VAL A 174 -0.67 -17.24 -3.22
N ALA A 175 -0.89 -16.79 -4.44
CA ALA A 175 -1.35 -15.43 -4.69
C ALA A 175 -2.83 -15.40 -5.05
N ARG A 176 -3.52 -14.37 -4.58
CA ARG A 176 -4.92 -14.08 -4.90
C ARG A 176 -5.08 -12.59 -5.18
N GLY A 177 -5.95 -12.29 -6.10
CA GLY A 177 -6.33 -10.92 -6.44
C GLY A 177 -7.77 -10.88 -6.93
N PRO A 178 -8.38 -9.70 -7.02
CA PRO A 178 -9.76 -9.57 -7.47
C PRO A 178 -9.88 -10.03 -8.92
N ARG A 179 -10.96 -10.74 -9.26
CA ARG A 179 -11.23 -11.25 -10.62
C ARG A 179 -11.24 -10.15 -11.67
N LYS A 180 -11.67 -8.96 -11.27
CA LYS A 180 -11.77 -7.81 -12.15
C LYS A 180 -11.34 -6.56 -11.41
N VAL A 181 -10.42 -5.82 -12.01
CA VAL A 181 -10.03 -4.48 -11.57
C VAL A 181 -10.33 -3.52 -12.70
N ASP A 182 -11.16 -2.52 -12.44
CA ASP A 182 -11.38 -1.40 -13.35
C ASP A 182 -10.60 -0.19 -12.82
N SER A 183 -9.48 0.10 -13.45
CA SER A 183 -8.60 1.21 -13.07
C SER A 183 -9.28 2.58 -13.15
N ALA A 184 -10.29 2.74 -14.00
CA ALA A 184 -11.02 4.00 -14.14
C ALA A 184 -11.94 4.29 -12.95
N THR A 185 -12.40 3.24 -12.26
CA THR A 185 -13.34 3.36 -11.13
C THR A 185 -12.73 2.95 -9.80
N LEU A 186 -11.46 2.52 -9.77
CA LEU A 186 -10.78 1.97 -8.59
C LEU A 186 -10.88 2.90 -7.36
N MET A 187 -10.79 4.21 -7.57
CA MET A 187 -10.89 5.21 -6.50
C MET A 187 -12.29 5.80 -6.35
N SER A 188 -13.29 5.27 -7.02
CA SER A 188 -14.67 5.76 -6.94
C SER A 188 -15.41 5.12 -5.76
N PRO A 189 -15.98 5.89 -4.82
CA PRO A 189 -16.81 5.33 -3.76
C PRO A 189 -18.01 4.51 -4.28
N LYS A 190 -18.46 4.76 -5.50
CA LYS A 190 -19.58 4.04 -6.14
C LYS A 190 -19.23 2.59 -6.48
N SER A 191 -17.94 2.26 -6.61
CA SER A 191 -17.48 0.89 -6.89
C SER A 191 -17.45 0.00 -5.64
N VAL A 192 -17.46 0.59 -4.44
CA VAL A 192 -17.29 -0.15 -3.17
C VAL A 192 -18.31 -1.26 -2.97
N PRO A 193 -19.64 -1.08 -3.12
CA PRO A 193 -20.58 -2.17 -2.91
C PRO A 193 -20.36 -3.37 -3.85
N GLY A 194 -20.08 -3.09 -5.13
CA GLY A 194 -19.78 -4.16 -6.10
C GLY A 194 -18.45 -4.87 -5.84
N ALA A 195 -17.44 -4.14 -5.38
CA ALA A 195 -16.16 -4.73 -5.00
C ALA A 195 -16.28 -5.63 -3.77
N LEU A 196 -17.07 -5.23 -2.76
CA LEU A 196 -17.33 -6.04 -1.58
C LEU A 196 -18.09 -7.33 -1.94
N ALA A 197 -19.15 -7.23 -2.74
CA ALA A 197 -19.92 -8.41 -3.18
C ALA A 197 -19.03 -9.40 -3.97
N MET A 198 -18.22 -8.89 -4.92
CA MET A 198 -17.29 -9.73 -5.67
C MET A 198 -16.24 -10.38 -4.75
N GLY A 199 -15.74 -9.65 -3.76
CA GLY A 199 -14.76 -10.17 -2.80
C GLY A 199 -15.35 -11.27 -1.92
N ASP A 200 -16.60 -11.13 -1.49
CA ASP A 200 -17.31 -12.13 -0.70
C ASP A 200 -17.54 -13.43 -1.49
N GLU A 201 -18.05 -13.33 -2.72
CA GLU A 201 -18.21 -14.47 -3.62
C GLU A 201 -16.87 -15.18 -3.87
N GLN A 202 -15.81 -14.42 -4.18
CA GLN A 202 -14.50 -14.97 -4.45
C GLN A 202 -13.88 -15.64 -3.22
N ALA A 203 -14.09 -15.08 -2.03
CA ALA A 203 -13.60 -15.66 -0.79
C ALA A 203 -14.21 -17.05 -0.52
N HIS A 204 -15.50 -17.23 -0.79
CA HIS A 204 -16.16 -18.53 -0.68
C HIS A 204 -15.58 -19.58 -1.63
N GLU A 205 -15.29 -19.19 -2.88
CA GLU A 205 -14.68 -20.09 -3.87
C GLU A 205 -13.24 -20.46 -3.53
N ASP A 206 -12.45 -19.48 -3.10
CA ASP A 206 -11.03 -19.66 -2.78
C ASP A 206 -10.79 -20.37 -1.43
N ALA A 207 -11.77 -20.38 -0.53
CA ALA A 207 -11.62 -20.86 0.85
C ALA A 207 -11.11 -22.30 0.94
N ALA A 208 -11.64 -23.21 0.10
CA ALA A 208 -11.21 -24.61 0.09
C ALA A 208 -9.74 -24.74 -0.33
N THR A 209 -9.37 -24.10 -1.44
CA THR A 209 -7.99 -24.13 -1.99
C THR A 209 -6.97 -23.51 -1.01
N ILE A 210 -7.31 -22.37 -0.41
CA ILE A 210 -6.46 -21.73 0.59
C ILE A 210 -6.36 -22.60 1.84
N GLY A 211 -7.47 -23.21 2.27
CA GLY A 211 -7.49 -24.11 3.42
C GLY A 211 -6.67 -25.38 3.21
N GLU A 212 -6.63 -25.94 2.00
CA GLU A 212 -5.75 -27.06 1.64
C GLU A 212 -4.27 -26.64 1.63
N PHE A 213 -3.99 -25.49 1.03
CA PHE A 213 -2.62 -24.93 1.00
C PHE A 213 -2.09 -24.67 2.43
N TRP A 214 -2.95 -24.25 3.36
CA TRP A 214 -2.54 -23.87 4.71
C TRP A 214 -2.31 -25.07 5.65
N ARG A 215 -2.89 -26.22 5.37
CA ARG A 215 -2.67 -27.49 6.10
C ARG A 215 -1.32 -28.14 5.75
#